data_5dd041f7321c82d4a7785a0ab8e3857d
#
_entry.id   5dd041f7321c82d4a7785a0ab8e3857d
#
_cell.length_a   1.000
_cell.length_b   1.000
_cell.length_c   1.000
_cell.angle_alpha   90.00
_cell.angle_beta   90.00
_cell.angle_gamma   90.00
#
_symmetry.space_group_name_H-M   'P 1'
#
loop_
_entity.id
_entity.type
_entity.pdbx_description
1 polymer ?
#
loop_
_entity_poly.entity_id
_entity_poly.type
_entity_poly.pdbx_seq_one_letter_code
_entity_poly.pdbx_strand_id
1 'polypeptide(L)'
;QKMFPKEGQTVPEIRFEGFTDAWEKRKLESLCDLFTDGDWIEAKDQSNLGVRLVQTGNVGITQYLDKENNKKWISEEKFEKLHCKEIFQGDILVSRLPEPAGRACIMPDLGTRMITAVDCTIIRTSKDCNSKYLVQYLSTPSYFKIVNSFLGGGTRQRISRGNLSTINIPIPVCLAEQEKIGRYFANLDHLITLHQRKCDELQNIKKFMLQNMFI
;
A
#
# COMPACT_ATOMS: atom_id res chain seq x y z
N GLN A 1 3.27 2.73 -17.16
CA GLN A 1 4.62 2.15 -17.05
C GLN A 1 5.72 2.98 -17.71
N LYS A 2 5.42 3.80 -18.73
CA LYS A 2 6.46 4.56 -19.45
C LYS A 2 7.21 5.59 -18.58
N MET A 3 6.64 5.97 -17.44
CA MET A 3 7.27 6.86 -16.45
C MET A 3 8.12 6.12 -15.41
N PHE A 4 8.28 4.81 -15.54
CA PHE A 4 9.24 4.01 -14.77
C PHE A 4 10.19 3.33 -15.75
N PRO A 5 11.50 3.20 -15.43
CA PRO A 5 12.46 2.55 -16.29
C PRO A 5 12.07 1.09 -16.56
N LYS A 6 12.28 0.64 -17.77
CA LYS A 6 12.18 -0.77 -18.14
C LYS A 6 13.33 -1.58 -17.53
N GLU A 7 13.19 -2.90 -17.54
CA GLU A 7 14.25 -3.80 -17.12
C GLU A 7 15.55 -3.51 -17.91
N GLY A 8 16.65 -3.36 -17.19
CA GLY A 8 17.95 -3.00 -17.79
C GLY A 8 18.17 -1.50 -18.04
N GLN A 9 17.14 -0.66 -17.92
CA GLN A 9 17.26 0.79 -18.11
C GLN A 9 17.38 1.54 -16.77
N THR A 10 18.00 2.72 -16.82
CA THR A 10 18.13 3.66 -15.68
C THR A 10 17.38 4.97 -15.90
N VAL A 11 16.71 5.11 -17.06
CA VAL A 11 15.95 6.32 -17.41
C VAL A 11 14.59 5.89 -17.96
N PRO A 12 13.45 6.47 -17.52
CA PRO A 12 12.14 6.19 -18.07
C PRO A 12 11.96 6.77 -19.48
N GLU A 13 11.02 6.21 -20.27
CA GLU A 13 10.70 6.73 -21.60
C GLU A 13 10.01 8.11 -21.55
N ILE A 14 9.17 8.32 -20.54
CA ILE A 14 8.48 9.58 -20.29
C ILE A 14 8.96 10.12 -18.96
N ARG A 15 9.43 11.34 -18.94
CA ARG A 15 9.98 12.02 -17.77
C ARG A 15 9.50 13.45 -17.70
N PHE A 16 9.36 14.00 -16.51
CA PHE A 16 9.11 15.41 -16.34
C PHE A 16 10.33 16.21 -16.79
N GLU A 17 10.08 17.37 -17.40
CA GLU A 17 11.12 18.29 -17.83
C GLU A 17 11.95 18.80 -16.63
N GLY A 18 13.25 18.99 -16.85
CA GLY A 18 14.20 19.46 -15.84
C GLY A 18 14.92 18.37 -15.04
N PHE A 19 14.64 17.10 -15.25
CA PHE A 19 15.35 15.98 -14.61
C PHE A 19 16.12 15.17 -15.64
N THR A 20 17.44 15.04 -15.44
CA THR A 20 18.36 14.40 -16.39
C THR A 20 19.14 13.22 -15.80
N ASP A 21 19.32 13.19 -14.47
CA ASP A 21 20.17 12.21 -13.80
C ASP A 21 19.62 10.79 -13.96
N ALA A 22 20.50 9.81 -14.12
CA ALA A 22 20.12 8.41 -14.14
C ALA A 22 19.53 7.99 -12.78
N TRP A 23 18.51 7.15 -12.82
CA TRP A 23 17.93 6.59 -11.61
C TRP A 23 18.81 5.47 -11.05
N GLU A 24 18.82 5.34 -9.73
CA GLU A 24 19.49 4.26 -9.03
C GLU A 24 18.58 3.03 -8.89
N LYS A 25 19.20 1.87 -8.65
CA LYS A 25 18.51 0.67 -8.19
C LYS A 25 18.91 0.42 -6.74
N ARG A 26 17.95 0.52 -5.84
CA ARG A 26 18.18 0.31 -4.41
C ARG A 26 17.27 -0.78 -3.88
N LYS A 27 17.77 -1.61 -2.96
CA LYS A 27 16.93 -2.60 -2.28
C LYS A 27 15.83 -1.90 -1.49
N LEU A 28 14.62 -2.45 -1.49
CA LEU A 28 13.47 -1.86 -0.81
C LEU A 28 13.77 -1.53 0.65
N GLU A 29 14.40 -2.44 1.38
CA GLU A 29 14.78 -2.23 2.77
C GLU A 29 15.72 -1.03 2.97
N SER A 30 16.63 -0.78 2.02
CA SER A 30 17.58 0.34 2.11
C SER A 30 16.93 1.73 1.92
N LEU A 31 15.68 1.78 1.52
CA LEU A 31 14.87 2.99 1.36
C LEU A 31 14.06 3.33 2.63
N CYS A 32 14.23 2.55 3.70
CA CYS A 32 13.36 2.59 4.86
C CYS A 32 14.14 2.85 6.16
N ASP A 33 13.60 3.70 7.02
CA ASP A 33 14.04 3.82 8.42
C ASP A 33 13.43 2.69 9.26
N LEU A 34 12.27 2.17 8.88
CA LEU A 34 11.64 1.00 9.49
C LEU A 34 11.16 0.04 8.40
N PHE A 35 11.56 -1.23 8.52
CA PHE A 35 11.09 -2.33 7.68
C PHE A 35 10.85 -3.56 8.54
N THR A 36 9.61 -3.78 8.97
CA THR A 36 9.26 -4.85 9.92
C THR A 36 7.88 -5.41 9.62
N ASP A 37 7.58 -6.60 10.15
CA ASP A 37 6.21 -7.13 10.08
C ASP A 37 5.37 -6.61 11.26
N GLY A 38 4.05 -6.60 11.08
CA GLY A 38 3.09 -6.39 12.16
C GLY A 38 3.12 -7.53 13.19
N ASP A 39 2.15 -7.52 14.08
CA ASP A 39 2.13 -8.38 15.26
C ASP A 39 1.18 -9.55 15.08
N TRP A 40 1.45 -10.65 15.80
CA TRP A 40 0.58 -11.80 15.85
C TRP A 40 -0.58 -11.56 16.82
N ILE A 41 -1.77 -11.28 16.27
CA ILE A 41 -2.99 -11.01 17.04
C ILE A 41 -3.98 -12.13 16.81
N GLU A 42 -4.29 -12.88 17.87
CA GLU A 42 -5.28 -13.94 17.83
C GLU A 42 -6.70 -13.41 18.04
N ALA A 43 -7.70 -14.21 17.70
CA ALA A 43 -9.11 -13.84 17.90
C ALA A 43 -9.43 -13.49 19.36
N LYS A 44 -8.83 -14.20 20.32
CA LYS A 44 -8.99 -13.96 21.78
C LYS A 44 -8.42 -12.62 22.26
N ASP A 45 -7.52 -12.01 21.48
CA ASP A 45 -6.88 -10.73 21.81
C ASP A 45 -7.67 -9.54 21.26
N GLN A 46 -8.65 -9.80 20.39
CA GLN A 46 -9.49 -8.78 19.81
C GLN A 46 -10.51 -8.23 20.82
N SER A 47 -10.90 -6.98 20.62
CA SER A 47 -11.88 -6.25 21.43
C SER A 47 -12.85 -5.48 20.52
N ASN A 48 -13.85 -4.82 21.11
CA ASN A 48 -14.81 -4.02 20.36
C ASN A 48 -14.34 -2.57 20.16
N LEU A 49 -13.33 -2.13 20.90
CA LEU A 49 -12.79 -0.76 20.87
C LEU A 49 -11.32 -0.75 21.39
N GLY A 50 -10.62 0.37 21.18
CA GLY A 50 -9.23 0.59 21.62
C GLY A 50 -8.32 0.93 20.45
N VAL A 51 -7.22 0.17 20.28
CA VAL A 51 -6.26 0.34 19.19
C VAL A 51 -6.76 -0.37 17.92
N ARG A 52 -6.79 0.32 16.80
CA ARG A 52 -7.28 -0.19 15.52
C ARG A 52 -6.36 -1.27 14.96
N LEU A 53 -6.86 -2.49 14.75
CA LEU A 53 -6.14 -3.56 14.08
C LEU A 53 -6.38 -3.50 12.57
N VAL A 54 -5.41 -3.05 11.83
CA VAL A 54 -5.40 -3.04 10.35
C VAL A 54 -4.97 -4.42 9.86
N GLN A 55 -5.76 -5.00 8.97
CA GLN A 55 -5.52 -6.33 8.43
C GLN A 55 -5.14 -6.27 6.95
N THR A 56 -4.62 -7.37 6.39
CA THR A 56 -4.28 -7.49 4.96
C THR A 56 -5.43 -7.10 4.04
N GLY A 57 -6.68 -7.36 4.45
CA GLY A 57 -7.87 -6.97 3.70
C GLY A 57 -8.15 -5.45 3.66
N ASN A 58 -7.46 -4.65 4.49
CA ASN A 58 -7.53 -3.18 4.44
C ASN A 58 -6.47 -2.59 3.50
N VAL A 59 -5.50 -3.40 3.06
CA VAL A 59 -4.45 -2.96 2.14
C VAL A 59 -4.92 -3.22 0.72
N GLY A 60 -5.30 -2.18 -0.01
CA GLY A 60 -5.57 -2.21 -1.45
C GLY A 60 -4.31 -1.91 -2.27
N ILE A 61 -4.46 -1.76 -3.58
CA ILE A 61 -3.40 -1.25 -4.46
C ILE A 61 -3.48 0.27 -4.41
N THR A 62 -2.44 0.93 -3.90
CA THR A 62 -2.31 2.37 -3.64
C THR A 62 -3.32 2.96 -2.66
N GLN A 63 -4.32 2.22 -2.20
CA GLN A 63 -5.44 2.72 -1.40
C GLN A 63 -5.62 1.92 -0.11
N TYR A 64 -5.86 2.62 0.99
CA TYR A 64 -6.40 2.03 2.20
C TYR A 64 -7.91 1.76 2.02
N LEU A 65 -8.35 0.54 2.34
CA LEU A 65 -9.74 0.11 2.23
C LEU A 65 -10.36 0.06 3.63
N ASP A 66 -11.12 1.09 4.00
CA ASP A 66 -11.86 1.03 5.27
C ASP A 66 -13.09 0.12 5.12
N LYS A 67 -13.11 -0.95 5.91
CA LYS A 67 -14.22 -1.91 5.96
C LYS A 67 -15.06 -1.60 7.20
N GLU A 68 -15.95 -0.61 7.10
CA GLU A 68 -16.76 -0.12 8.23
C GLU A 68 -17.43 -1.22 9.05
N ASN A 69 -18.01 -2.21 8.37
CA ASN A 69 -18.74 -3.31 9.02
C ASN A 69 -17.83 -4.43 9.57
N ASN A 70 -16.50 -4.34 9.40
CA ASN A 70 -15.56 -5.37 9.85
C ASN A 70 -14.28 -4.74 10.43
N LYS A 71 -14.44 -3.70 11.22
CA LYS A 71 -13.34 -3.08 11.97
C LYS A 71 -12.92 -4.00 13.10
N LYS A 72 -11.60 -4.20 13.24
CA LYS A 72 -11.00 -5.00 14.30
C LYS A 72 -10.20 -4.09 15.22
N TRP A 73 -10.19 -4.46 16.48
CA TRP A 73 -9.57 -3.68 17.55
C TRP A 73 -8.87 -4.61 18.53
N ILE A 74 -7.92 -4.08 19.27
CA ILE A 74 -7.39 -4.67 20.50
C ILE A 74 -7.50 -3.64 21.62
N SER A 75 -7.62 -4.09 22.88
CA SER A 75 -7.61 -3.16 24.01
C SER A 75 -6.24 -2.52 24.21
N GLU A 76 -6.19 -1.33 24.84
CA GLU A 76 -4.92 -0.69 25.21
C GLU A 76 -4.07 -1.59 26.11
N GLU A 77 -4.69 -2.31 27.05
CA GLU A 77 -4.01 -3.28 27.91
C GLU A 77 -3.32 -4.37 27.09
N LYS A 78 -4.00 -4.90 26.08
CA LYS A 78 -3.44 -5.94 25.19
C LYS A 78 -2.33 -5.38 24.32
N PHE A 79 -2.48 -4.16 23.83
CA PHE A 79 -1.45 -3.46 23.07
C PHE A 79 -0.14 -3.39 23.86
N GLU A 80 -0.19 -2.94 25.12
CA GLU A 80 0.98 -2.83 25.99
C GLU A 80 1.53 -4.23 26.35
N LYS A 81 0.66 -5.18 26.71
CA LYS A 81 1.07 -6.53 27.10
C LYS A 81 1.76 -7.32 25.98
N LEU A 82 1.33 -7.14 24.74
CA LEU A 82 1.88 -7.82 23.57
C LEU A 82 3.05 -7.03 22.96
N HIS A 83 3.38 -5.85 23.50
CA HIS A 83 4.41 -4.96 22.95
C HIS A 83 4.23 -4.70 21.46
N CYS A 84 2.97 -4.44 21.05
CA CYS A 84 2.61 -4.26 19.65
C CYS A 84 3.33 -3.04 19.04
N LYS A 85 3.67 -3.17 17.76
CA LYS A 85 4.25 -2.10 16.97
C LYS A 85 3.17 -1.17 16.45
N GLU A 86 3.23 0.08 16.86
CA GLU A 86 2.31 1.11 16.38
C GLU A 86 2.67 1.54 14.95
N ILE A 87 1.65 1.68 14.11
CA ILE A 87 1.75 2.25 12.78
C ILE A 87 1.16 3.66 12.79
N PHE A 88 1.71 4.54 11.97
CA PHE A 88 1.35 5.95 11.93
C PHE A 88 0.84 6.36 10.55
N GLN A 89 0.14 7.49 10.52
CA GLN A 89 -0.17 8.16 9.26
C GLN A 89 1.11 8.36 8.43
N GLY A 90 1.06 7.99 7.15
CA GLY A 90 2.19 8.08 6.23
C GLY A 90 3.05 6.82 6.14
N ASP A 91 2.96 5.89 7.08
CA ASP A 91 3.58 4.57 6.94
C ASP A 91 2.95 3.84 5.73
N ILE A 92 3.75 3.05 5.04
CA ILE A 92 3.26 2.18 3.96
C ILE A 92 3.05 0.78 4.56
N LEU A 93 1.88 0.21 4.35
CA LEU A 93 1.62 -1.19 4.63
C LEU A 93 1.68 -2.00 3.32
N VAL A 94 2.39 -3.12 3.36
CA VAL A 94 2.46 -4.08 2.27
C VAL A 94 1.82 -5.39 2.71
N SER A 95 0.73 -5.78 2.06
CA SER A 95 0.12 -7.10 2.29
C SER A 95 0.97 -8.20 1.65
N ARG A 96 1.46 -9.14 2.44
CA ARG A 96 2.25 -10.28 1.94
C ARG A 96 1.40 -11.42 1.42
N LEU A 97 0.08 -11.37 1.66
CA LEU A 97 -0.89 -12.38 1.20
C LEU A 97 -1.51 -11.99 -0.15
N PRO A 98 -1.96 -12.96 -0.96
CA PRO A 98 -2.71 -12.71 -2.19
C PRO A 98 -4.08 -12.05 -1.87
N GLU A 99 -4.82 -11.51 -2.79
CA GLU A 99 -4.51 -11.21 -4.19
C GLU A 99 -4.56 -9.71 -4.44
N PRO A 100 -3.53 -9.16 -5.07
CA PRO A 100 -2.20 -9.72 -5.26
C PRO A 100 -1.34 -9.59 -3.99
N ALA A 101 -0.42 -10.55 -3.76
CA ALA A 101 0.61 -10.38 -2.75
C ALA A 101 1.52 -9.21 -3.14
N GLY A 102 2.02 -8.47 -2.15
CA GLY A 102 2.86 -7.29 -2.40
C GLY A 102 2.07 -6.00 -2.61
N ARG A 103 0.72 -6.03 -2.66
CA ARG A 103 -0.06 -4.79 -2.75
C ARG A 103 0.20 -3.90 -1.55
N ALA A 104 0.27 -2.60 -1.78
CA ALA A 104 0.69 -1.63 -0.80
C ALA A 104 -0.21 -0.39 -0.79
N CYS A 105 -0.35 0.23 0.38
CA CYS A 105 -1.03 1.51 0.54
C CYS A 105 -0.34 2.37 1.59
N ILE A 106 -0.51 3.69 1.49
CA ILE A 106 -0.12 4.63 2.55
C ILE A 106 -1.24 4.68 3.58
N MET A 107 -0.88 4.61 4.86
CA MET A 107 -1.85 4.71 5.95
C MET A 107 -2.38 6.14 6.09
N PRO A 108 -3.71 6.32 6.05
CA PRO A 108 -4.33 7.59 6.38
C PRO A 108 -4.34 7.80 7.90
N ASP A 109 -4.66 9.01 8.33
CA ASP A 109 -5.07 9.26 9.70
C ASP A 109 -6.46 8.65 9.93
N LEU A 110 -6.57 7.74 10.90
CA LEU A 110 -7.86 7.14 11.30
C LEU A 110 -8.41 7.76 12.60
N GLY A 111 -7.76 8.79 13.14
CA GLY A 111 -8.15 9.44 14.39
C GLY A 111 -7.97 8.57 15.65
N THR A 112 -7.21 7.47 15.54
CA THR A 112 -6.95 6.52 16.63
C THR A 112 -5.60 5.86 16.46
N ARG A 113 -5.07 5.28 17.54
CA ARG A 113 -3.87 4.42 17.49
C ARG A 113 -4.11 3.23 16.60
N MET A 114 -3.08 2.78 15.91
CA MET A 114 -3.17 1.71 14.92
C MET A 114 -2.03 0.71 15.05
N ILE A 115 -2.36 -0.56 14.82
CA ILE A 115 -1.39 -1.65 14.62
C ILE A 115 -1.78 -2.45 13.37
N THR A 116 -0.91 -3.35 12.94
CA THR A 116 -1.23 -4.24 11.82
C THR A 116 -0.92 -5.69 12.14
N ALA A 117 -1.59 -6.59 11.42
CA ALA A 117 -1.38 -8.03 11.54
C ALA A 117 -0.03 -8.47 10.94
N VAL A 118 0.50 -9.59 11.41
CA VAL A 118 1.80 -10.15 11.04
C VAL A 118 2.02 -10.36 9.54
N ASP A 119 0.95 -10.56 8.77
CA ASP A 119 1.03 -10.72 7.31
C ASP A 119 1.08 -9.38 6.54
N CYS A 120 1.17 -8.26 7.25
CA CYS A 120 1.50 -6.95 6.69
C CYS A 120 2.92 -6.57 7.08
N THR A 121 3.71 -6.11 6.11
CA THR A 121 5.00 -5.46 6.37
C THR A 121 4.79 -3.96 6.50
N ILE A 122 5.35 -3.37 7.54
CA ILE A 122 5.35 -1.93 7.85
C ILE A 122 6.60 -1.33 7.23
N ILE A 123 6.43 -0.30 6.40
CA ILE A 123 7.50 0.47 5.80
C ILE A 123 7.35 1.93 6.22
N ARG A 124 8.34 2.46 6.91
CA ARG A 124 8.53 3.89 7.12
C ARG A 124 9.71 4.32 6.26
N THR A 125 9.43 5.16 5.26
CA THR A 125 10.46 5.58 4.32
C THR A 125 11.50 6.46 4.99
N SER A 126 12.76 6.31 4.57
CA SER A 126 13.82 7.23 4.95
C SER A 126 13.62 8.63 4.32
N LYS A 127 14.39 9.59 4.78
CA LYS A 127 14.38 10.96 4.24
C LYS A 127 14.69 11.05 2.74
N ASP A 128 15.35 10.05 2.17
CA ASP A 128 15.76 10.01 0.77
C ASP A 128 14.74 9.30 -0.14
N CYS A 129 13.62 8.85 0.44
CA CYS A 129 12.59 8.12 -0.28
C CYS A 129 11.19 8.73 -0.04
N ASN A 130 10.54 9.17 -1.10
CA ASN A 130 9.18 9.68 -1.03
C ASN A 130 8.16 8.52 -0.98
N SER A 131 7.32 8.47 0.05
CA SER A 131 6.34 7.39 0.25
C SER A 131 5.30 7.30 -0.88
N LYS A 132 4.87 8.44 -1.44
CA LYS A 132 3.93 8.46 -2.57
C LYS A 132 4.57 7.88 -3.84
N TYR A 133 5.84 8.21 -4.10
CA TYR A 133 6.59 7.59 -5.19
C TYR A 133 6.69 6.08 -4.99
N LEU A 134 7.12 5.66 -3.80
CA LEU A 134 7.36 4.25 -3.50
C LEU A 134 6.08 3.43 -3.68
N VAL A 135 4.95 3.85 -3.11
CA VAL A 135 3.69 3.11 -3.23
C VAL A 135 3.22 3.01 -4.68
N GLN A 136 3.48 4.02 -5.51
CA GLN A 136 3.17 3.97 -6.94
C GLN A 136 4.05 2.96 -7.69
N TYR A 137 5.34 2.88 -7.38
CA TYR A 137 6.17 1.83 -7.94
C TYR A 137 5.70 0.43 -7.51
N LEU A 138 5.33 0.26 -6.22
CA LEU A 138 4.80 -1.00 -5.67
C LEU A 138 3.40 -1.37 -6.24
N SER A 139 2.84 -0.56 -7.14
CA SER A 139 1.60 -0.85 -7.87
C SER A 139 1.84 -1.26 -9.34
N THR A 140 3.09 -1.23 -9.79
CA THR A 140 3.42 -1.49 -11.20
C THR A 140 3.36 -2.98 -11.55
N PRO A 141 2.97 -3.34 -12.78
CA PRO A 141 3.04 -4.72 -13.25
C PRO A 141 4.45 -5.32 -13.18
N SER A 142 5.50 -4.51 -13.38
CA SER A 142 6.90 -4.95 -13.24
C SER A 142 7.22 -5.39 -11.82
N TYR A 143 6.78 -4.62 -10.81
CA TYR A 143 6.91 -5.01 -9.41
C TYR A 143 6.15 -6.29 -9.09
N PHE A 144 4.88 -6.40 -9.50
CA PHE A 144 4.10 -7.63 -9.26
C PHE A 144 4.68 -8.85 -9.96
N LYS A 145 5.29 -8.69 -11.15
CA LYS A 145 6.02 -9.78 -11.81
C LYS A 145 7.16 -10.30 -10.93
N ILE A 146 7.94 -9.39 -10.30
CA ILE A 146 9.02 -9.74 -9.37
C ILE A 146 8.44 -10.41 -8.12
N VAL A 147 7.40 -9.84 -7.49
CA VAL A 147 6.75 -10.43 -6.32
C VAL A 147 6.28 -11.85 -6.62
N ASN A 148 5.60 -12.06 -7.75
CA ASN A 148 5.08 -13.36 -8.15
C ASN A 148 6.19 -14.41 -8.35
N SER A 149 7.39 -14.01 -8.76
CA SER A 149 8.54 -14.94 -8.86
C SER A 149 9.07 -15.43 -7.51
N PHE A 150 8.74 -14.70 -6.42
CA PHE A 150 9.11 -15.06 -5.05
C PHE A 150 7.99 -15.77 -4.27
N LEU A 151 6.80 -15.92 -4.86
CA LEU A 151 5.70 -16.57 -4.15
C LEU A 151 6.02 -18.05 -3.90
N GLY A 152 6.00 -18.42 -2.64
CA GLY A 152 6.19 -19.78 -2.17
C GLY A 152 4.98 -20.26 -1.36
N GLY A 153 4.86 -21.58 -1.22
CA GLY A 153 3.78 -22.22 -0.48
C GLY A 153 2.72 -22.85 -1.39
N GLY A 154 2.00 -23.82 -0.89
CA GLY A 154 0.93 -24.51 -1.61
C GLY A 154 -0.36 -23.69 -1.67
N THR A 155 -1.27 -23.95 -0.72
CA THR A 155 -2.64 -23.36 -0.70
C THR A 155 -2.66 -21.87 -0.31
N ARG A 156 -1.65 -21.37 0.41
CA ARG A 156 -1.51 -19.96 0.80
C ARG A 156 -0.16 -19.41 0.34
N GLN A 157 -0.07 -19.06 -0.92
CA GLN A 157 1.11 -18.41 -1.46
C GLN A 157 1.31 -17.06 -0.80
N ARG A 158 2.52 -16.78 -0.34
CA ARG A 158 2.88 -15.49 0.23
C ARG A 158 4.32 -15.11 -0.10
N ILE A 159 4.59 -13.81 -0.18
CA ILE A 159 5.97 -13.33 -0.22
C ILE A 159 6.52 -13.24 1.21
N SER A 160 7.72 -13.74 1.45
CA SER A 160 8.40 -13.54 2.73
C SER A 160 8.88 -12.10 2.86
N ARG A 161 9.01 -11.60 4.12
CA ARG A 161 9.60 -10.28 4.36
C ARG A 161 11.03 -10.21 3.80
N GLY A 162 11.82 -11.27 3.96
CA GLY A 162 13.19 -11.34 3.44
C GLY A 162 13.24 -11.20 1.92
N ASN A 163 12.36 -11.89 1.17
CA ASN A 163 12.28 -11.71 -0.29
C ASN A 163 11.80 -10.29 -0.65
N LEU A 164 10.81 -9.77 0.06
CA LEU A 164 10.31 -8.42 -0.18
C LEU A 164 11.42 -7.37 0.03
N SER A 165 12.25 -7.51 1.08
CA SER A 165 13.33 -6.58 1.41
C SER A 165 14.40 -6.48 0.31
N THR A 166 14.63 -7.56 -0.43
CA THR A 166 15.67 -7.66 -1.46
C THR A 166 15.25 -7.14 -2.84
N ILE A 167 13.97 -6.81 -3.04
CA ILE A 167 13.48 -6.30 -4.32
C ILE A 167 14.18 -4.98 -4.65
N ASN A 168 14.77 -4.90 -5.85
CA ASN A 168 15.39 -3.68 -6.32
C ASN A 168 14.34 -2.72 -6.87
N ILE A 169 14.34 -1.52 -6.31
CA ILE A 169 13.44 -0.42 -6.68
C ILE A 169 14.23 0.58 -7.53
N PRO A 170 13.85 0.85 -8.78
CA PRO A 170 14.39 1.97 -9.52
C PRO A 170 13.89 3.27 -8.88
N ILE A 171 14.78 4.16 -8.51
CA ILE A 171 14.45 5.38 -7.77
C ILE A 171 15.22 6.57 -8.33
N PRO A 172 14.55 7.71 -8.61
CA PRO A 172 15.23 8.96 -8.91
C PRO A 172 16.13 9.38 -7.75
N VAL A 173 17.34 9.83 -8.04
CA VAL A 173 18.26 10.36 -7.03
C VAL A 173 17.70 11.66 -6.43
N CYS A 174 17.04 12.47 -7.26
CA CYS A 174 16.43 13.73 -6.84
C CYS A 174 15.06 13.49 -6.16
N LEU A 175 14.95 13.87 -4.88
CA LEU A 175 13.70 13.75 -4.13
C LEU A 175 12.55 14.55 -4.77
N ALA A 176 12.83 15.72 -5.35
CA ALA A 176 11.82 16.53 -6.03
C ALA A 176 11.20 15.80 -7.24
N GLU A 177 11.98 14.97 -7.95
CA GLU A 177 11.44 14.12 -9.02
C GLU A 177 10.53 13.02 -8.46
N GLN A 178 10.95 12.36 -7.38
CA GLN A 178 10.11 11.36 -6.71
C GLN A 178 8.77 11.97 -6.26
N GLU A 179 8.79 13.15 -5.64
CA GLU A 179 7.59 13.87 -5.22
C GLU A 179 6.67 14.22 -6.39
N LYS A 180 7.25 14.69 -7.49
CA LYS A 180 6.48 15.07 -8.68
C LYS A 180 5.79 13.86 -9.31
N ILE A 181 6.50 12.73 -9.42
CA ILE A 181 5.95 11.46 -9.91
C ILE A 181 4.87 10.93 -8.96
N GLY A 182 5.18 10.84 -7.66
CA GLY A 182 4.26 10.34 -6.66
C GLY A 182 2.97 11.15 -6.58
N ARG A 183 3.06 12.49 -6.63
CA ARG A 183 1.91 13.39 -6.64
C ARG A 183 1.08 13.24 -7.92
N TYR A 184 1.71 13.13 -9.07
CA TYR A 184 1.03 12.97 -10.34
C TYR A 184 0.15 11.73 -10.35
N PHE A 185 0.69 10.57 -9.98
CA PHE A 185 -0.08 9.33 -9.96
C PHE A 185 -1.12 9.30 -8.83
N ALA A 186 -0.81 9.83 -7.65
CA ALA A 186 -1.79 9.95 -6.56
C ALA A 186 -3.00 10.81 -6.97
N ASN A 187 -2.79 11.88 -7.74
CA ASN A 187 -3.88 12.69 -8.28
C ASN A 187 -4.71 11.90 -9.30
N LEU A 188 -4.08 11.10 -10.16
CA LEU A 188 -4.81 10.22 -11.10
C LEU A 188 -5.64 9.17 -10.34
N ASP A 189 -5.08 8.51 -9.33
CA ASP A 189 -5.81 7.56 -8.48
C ASP A 189 -7.03 8.22 -7.82
N HIS A 190 -6.86 9.44 -7.32
CA HIS A 190 -7.95 10.22 -6.72
C HIS A 190 -9.06 10.51 -7.74
N LEU A 191 -8.71 10.96 -8.94
CA LEU A 191 -9.67 11.23 -10.01
C LEU A 191 -10.41 9.95 -10.45
N ILE A 192 -9.69 8.84 -10.61
CA ILE A 192 -10.28 7.53 -10.92
C ILE A 192 -11.31 7.14 -9.84
N THR A 193 -10.95 7.28 -8.57
CA THR A 193 -11.84 6.96 -7.44
C THR A 193 -13.10 7.84 -7.44
N LEU A 194 -12.96 9.14 -7.68
CA LEU A 194 -14.09 10.07 -7.77
C LEU A 194 -15.05 9.70 -8.91
N HIS A 195 -14.49 9.43 -10.09
CA HIS A 195 -15.31 9.04 -11.25
C HIS A 195 -16.00 7.70 -11.04
N GLN A 196 -15.34 6.72 -10.41
CA GLN A 196 -15.95 5.43 -10.06
C GLN A 196 -17.15 5.63 -9.13
N ARG A 197 -16.99 6.40 -8.04
CA ARG A 197 -18.10 6.72 -7.13
C ARG A 197 -19.27 7.37 -7.88
N LYS A 198 -18.99 8.30 -8.79
CA LYS A 198 -20.03 8.95 -9.59
C LYS A 198 -20.75 7.98 -10.53
N CYS A 199 -20.03 7.06 -11.14
CA CYS A 199 -20.61 5.98 -11.93
C CYS A 199 -21.54 5.09 -11.09
N ASP A 200 -21.10 4.70 -9.90
CA ASP A 200 -21.88 3.86 -8.98
C ASP A 200 -23.17 4.58 -8.52
N GLU A 201 -23.09 5.87 -8.18
CA GLU A 201 -24.25 6.71 -7.87
C GLU A 201 -25.26 6.75 -9.03
N LEU A 202 -24.78 7.01 -10.24
CA LEU A 202 -25.64 7.07 -11.43
C LEU A 202 -26.28 5.72 -11.75
N GLN A 203 -25.55 4.62 -11.55
CA GLN A 203 -26.11 3.28 -11.71
C GLN A 203 -27.21 3.00 -10.67
N ASN A 204 -27.03 3.43 -9.43
CA ASN A 204 -28.04 3.31 -8.37
C ASN A 204 -29.29 4.14 -8.71
N ILE A 205 -29.12 5.38 -9.16
CA ILE A 205 -30.23 6.24 -9.61
C ILE A 205 -30.96 5.57 -10.77
N LYS A 206 -30.26 5.08 -11.79
CA LYS A 206 -30.84 4.36 -12.91
C LYS A 206 -31.67 3.15 -12.45
N LYS A 207 -31.10 2.34 -11.54
CA LYS A 207 -31.80 1.17 -10.98
C LYS A 207 -33.08 1.58 -10.26
N PHE A 208 -33.02 2.63 -9.42
CA PHE A 208 -34.16 3.16 -8.68
C PHE A 208 -35.26 3.62 -9.65
N MET A 209 -34.92 4.39 -10.68
CA MET A 209 -35.86 4.88 -11.65
C MET A 209 -36.56 3.73 -12.44
N LEU A 210 -35.75 2.74 -12.87
CA LEU A 210 -36.32 1.57 -13.58
C LEU A 210 -37.27 0.75 -12.68
N GLN A 211 -37.03 0.68 -11.39
CA GLN A 211 -37.88 -0.04 -10.45
C GLN A 211 -39.18 0.70 -10.10
N ASN A 212 -39.21 2.02 -10.23
CA ASN A 212 -40.33 2.84 -9.74
C ASN A 212 -41.08 3.59 -10.84
N MET A 213 -40.60 3.61 -12.08
CA MET A 213 -41.27 4.30 -13.21
C MET A 213 -42.15 3.40 -14.09
N PHE A 214 -42.08 2.10 -13.91
CA PHE A 214 -42.81 1.10 -14.72
C PHE A 214 -43.72 0.23 -13.86
N ILE A 215 -44.31 0.79 -12.82
CA ILE A 215 -45.38 0.17 -12.02
C ILE A 215 -46.73 0.59 -12.57
#